data_b4b6f8480c984173c697bd9c14f2180d
#
_entry.id   b4b6f8480c984173c697bd9c14f2180d
#
_cell.length_a   1.000
_cell.length_b   1.000
_cell.length_c   1.000
_cell.angle_alpha   90.00
_cell.angle_beta   90.00
_cell.angle_gamma   90.00
#
_symmetry.space_group_name_H-M   'P 1'
#
loop_
_entity.id
_entity.type
_entity.pdbx_description
1 polymer ?
#
loop_
_entity_poly.entity_id
_entity_poly.type
_entity_poly.pdbx_seq_one_letter_code
_entity_poly.pdbx_strand_id
1 'polypeptide(L)'
;MFREMLKLLTKTGKRDLIISSVFFALYGLSSIAMIVIVFSILFQIFDGTSLASLYKYFIAIGLLVVFKGICNMVADMKKHSAGFDIVQQIRERMIIKLKKFSLGFYTNERLGEINTILHKDVDNMSLVVGHMWSRMFGDFLIGAVVFVGLANIDIKLALIMAVSVPIALAFLYMTIKQSEKIENQNNSALLDMVSLCVDYVR
;
A
#
# COMPACT_ATOMS: atom_id res chain seq x y z
N MET A 1 11.50 -12.49 1.65
CA MET A 1 11.61 -11.08 1.22
C MET A 1 10.96 -10.12 2.21
N PHE A 2 9.65 -10.18 2.46
CA PHE A 2 8.91 -9.29 3.38
C PHE A 2 9.52 -9.21 4.79
N ARG A 3 9.78 -10.36 5.42
CA ARG A 3 10.37 -10.43 6.78
C ARG A 3 11.77 -9.79 6.85
N GLU A 4 12.56 -9.90 5.80
CA GLU A 4 13.90 -9.30 5.75
C GLU A 4 13.82 -7.78 5.60
N MET A 5 12.88 -7.27 4.77
CA MET A 5 12.67 -5.83 4.64
C MET A 5 12.15 -5.20 5.95
N LEU A 6 11.26 -5.89 6.69
CA LEU A 6 10.83 -5.43 8.02
C LEU A 6 11.97 -5.34 9.04
N LYS A 7 13.02 -6.19 8.90
CA LYS A 7 14.21 -6.10 9.75
C LYS A 7 15.09 -4.89 9.41
N LEU A 8 14.99 -4.37 8.19
CA LEU A 8 15.73 -3.18 7.76
C LEU A 8 15.17 -1.89 8.38
N LEU A 9 13.86 -1.82 8.59
CA LEU A 9 13.23 -0.67 9.22
C LEU A 9 13.71 -0.45 10.65
N THR A 10 13.95 0.81 11.00
CA THR A 10 14.22 1.21 12.39
C THR A 10 12.99 0.98 13.28
N LYS A 11 13.16 1.12 14.59
CA LYS A 11 12.02 1.08 15.53
C LYS A 11 11.00 2.18 15.21
N THR A 12 11.48 3.35 14.78
CA THR A 12 10.64 4.48 14.38
C THR A 12 9.88 4.19 13.08
N GLY A 13 10.57 3.67 12.04
CA GLY A 13 9.94 3.30 10.78
C GLY A 13 8.86 2.22 10.95
N LYS A 14 9.11 1.21 11.80
CA LYS A 14 8.09 0.19 12.14
C LYS A 14 6.87 0.77 12.82
N ARG A 15 7.08 1.67 13.80
CA ARG A 15 6.00 2.37 14.50
C ARG A 15 5.20 3.21 13.53
N ASP A 16 5.86 3.96 12.66
CA ASP A 16 5.21 4.84 11.70
C ASP A 16 4.42 4.03 10.65
N LEU A 17 4.91 2.86 10.22
CA LEU A 17 4.18 1.93 9.37
C LEU A 17 2.90 1.42 10.05
N ILE A 18 2.98 1.02 11.32
CA ILE A 18 1.81 0.55 12.08
C ILE A 18 0.79 1.68 12.25
N ILE A 19 1.24 2.86 12.66
CA ILE A 19 0.37 4.04 12.82
C ILE A 19 -0.33 4.35 11.50
N SER A 20 0.40 4.43 10.40
CA SER A 20 -0.17 4.66 9.08
C SER A 20 -1.24 3.62 8.72
N SER A 21 -0.97 2.32 8.94
CA SER A 21 -1.92 1.24 8.65
C SER A 21 -3.20 1.34 9.49
N VAL A 22 -3.08 1.67 10.78
CA VAL A 22 -4.24 1.87 11.67
C VAL A 22 -5.07 3.07 11.22
N PHE A 23 -4.44 4.19 10.89
CA PHE A 23 -5.15 5.37 10.43
C PHE A 23 -5.79 5.18 9.05
N PHE A 24 -5.18 4.38 8.17
CA PHE A 24 -5.84 3.94 6.93
C PHE A 24 -7.07 3.07 7.20
N ALA A 25 -7.00 2.17 8.17
CA ALA A 25 -8.16 1.38 8.57
C ALA A 25 -9.28 2.27 9.12
N LEU A 26 -8.97 3.24 9.98
CA LEU A 26 -9.94 4.20 10.50
C LEU A 26 -10.57 5.06 9.39
N TYR A 27 -9.75 5.50 8.42
CA TYR A 27 -10.22 6.19 7.22
C TYR A 27 -11.22 5.35 6.44
N GLY A 28 -10.92 4.08 6.19
CA GLY A 28 -11.79 3.15 5.47
C GLY A 28 -13.07 2.83 6.24
N LEU A 29 -12.98 2.58 7.55
CA LEU A 29 -14.14 2.34 8.41
C LEU A 29 -15.07 3.55 8.49
N SER A 30 -14.50 4.78 8.51
CA SER A 30 -15.30 6.01 8.43
C SER A 30 -16.12 6.09 7.14
N SER A 31 -15.58 5.60 6.01
CA SER A 31 -16.32 5.54 4.75
C SER A 31 -17.51 4.58 4.83
N ILE A 32 -17.32 3.42 5.44
CA ILE A 32 -18.39 2.44 5.67
C ILE A 32 -19.47 3.04 6.59
N ALA A 33 -19.06 3.70 7.67
CA ALA A 33 -19.99 4.37 8.59
C ALA A 33 -20.84 5.44 7.88
N MET A 34 -20.23 6.24 6.96
CA MET A 34 -20.97 7.22 6.16
C MET A 34 -22.02 6.54 5.27
N ILE A 35 -21.68 5.42 4.62
CA ILE A 35 -22.63 4.66 3.80
C ILE A 35 -23.81 4.18 4.64
N VAL A 36 -23.54 3.63 5.82
CA VAL A 36 -24.60 3.16 6.77
C VAL A 36 -25.52 4.32 7.16
N ILE A 37 -24.96 5.51 7.44
CA ILE A 37 -25.77 6.69 7.77
C ILE A 37 -26.66 7.11 6.58
N VAL A 38 -26.11 7.09 5.35
CA VAL A 38 -26.88 7.42 4.14
C VAL A 38 -28.05 6.46 3.96
N PHE A 39 -27.84 5.14 4.12
CA PHE A 39 -28.92 4.16 4.07
C PHE A 39 -29.95 4.41 5.20
N SER A 40 -29.50 4.76 6.41
CA SER A 40 -30.43 5.08 7.51
C SER A 40 -31.29 6.30 7.20
N ILE A 41 -30.73 7.33 6.53
CA ILE A 41 -31.51 8.49 6.07
C ILE A 41 -32.55 8.06 5.04
N LEU A 42 -32.17 7.24 4.05
CA LEU A 42 -33.10 6.75 3.01
C LEU A 42 -34.26 5.98 3.62
N PHE A 43 -34.01 5.05 4.54
CA PHE A 43 -35.07 4.28 5.22
C PHE A 43 -36.02 5.20 5.98
N GLN A 44 -35.51 6.22 6.72
CA GLN A 44 -36.36 7.15 7.45
C GLN A 44 -37.21 8.04 6.52
N ILE A 45 -36.71 8.40 5.35
CA ILE A 45 -37.50 9.13 4.34
C ILE A 45 -38.65 8.25 3.82
N PHE A 46 -38.38 6.98 3.53
CA PHE A 46 -39.43 6.03 3.10
C PHE A 46 -40.50 5.79 4.17
N ASP A 47 -40.12 5.81 5.46
CA ASP A 47 -41.04 5.69 6.61
C ASP A 47 -41.84 6.99 6.88
N GLY A 48 -41.68 8.03 6.04
CA GLY A 48 -42.42 9.28 6.17
C GLY A 48 -41.94 10.19 7.31
N THR A 49 -40.71 10.01 7.78
CA THR A 49 -40.13 10.81 8.86
C THR A 49 -39.93 12.26 8.42
N SER A 50 -40.24 13.23 9.29
CA SER A 50 -40.04 14.66 9.04
C SER A 50 -38.57 14.99 8.72
N LEU A 51 -38.36 15.79 7.69
CA LEU A 51 -37.02 16.28 7.30
C LEU A 51 -36.29 16.99 8.44
N ALA A 52 -37.05 17.67 9.32
CA ALA A 52 -36.49 18.32 10.49
C ALA A 52 -35.81 17.35 11.47
N SER A 53 -36.20 16.07 11.49
CA SER A 53 -35.56 15.05 12.37
C SER A 53 -34.25 14.48 11.81
N LEU A 54 -33.97 14.72 10.51
CA LEU A 54 -32.80 14.18 9.83
C LEU A 54 -31.52 15.02 10.04
N TYR A 55 -31.63 16.23 10.61
CA TYR A 55 -30.47 17.13 10.80
C TYR A 55 -29.30 16.47 11.57
N LYS A 56 -29.62 15.59 12.53
CA LYS A 56 -28.63 14.85 13.31
C LYS A 56 -27.70 13.98 12.45
N TYR A 57 -28.25 13.39 11.41
CA TYR A 57 -27.48 12.56 10.46
C TYR A 57 -26.56 13.42 9.58
N PHE A 58 -27.00 14.59 9.17
CA PHE A 58 -26.16 15.53 8.41
C PHE A 58 -25.00 16.05 9.27
N ILE A 59 -25.24 16.35 10.55
CA ILE A 59 -24.17 16.71 11.49
C ILE A 59 -23.20 15.55 11.66
N ALA A 60 -23.68 14.31 11.83
CA ALA A 60 -22.86 13.14 11.97
C ALA A 60 -21.97 12.89 10.72
N ILE A 61 -22.51 13.06 9.52
CA ILE A 61 -21.74 12.98 8.28
C ILE A 61 -20.67 14.07 8.25
N GLY A 62 -21.01 15.30 8.58
CA GLY A 62 -20.05 16.42 8.63
C GLY A 62 -18.88 16.14 9.59
N LEU A 63 -19.14 15.65 10.79
CA LEU A 63 -18.12 15.25 11.75
C LEU A 63 -17.26 14.07 11.23
N LEU A 64 -17.89 13.06 10.59
CA LEU A 64 -17.17 11.94 9.99
C LEU A 64 -16.27 12.37 8.83
N VAL A 65 -16.69 13.35 8.01
CA VAL A 65 -15.85 13.90 6.93
C VAL A 65 -14.59 14.54 7.50
N VAL A 66 -14.72 15.37 8.54
CA VAL A 66 -13.58 16.00 9.21
C VAL A 66 -12.66 14.94 9.83
N PHE A 67 -13.23 13.99 10.57
CA PHE A 67 -12.49 12.87 11.17
C PHE A 67 -11.73 12.07 10.13
N LYS A 68 -12.39 11.71 9.02
CA LYS A 68 -11.80 11.00 7.88
C LYS A 68 -10.63 11.78 7.28
N GLY A 69 -10.78 13.10 7.11
CA GLY A 69 -9.70 13.97 6.61
C GLY A 69 -8.46 13.96 7.51
N ILE A 70 -8.67 14.04 8.82
CA ILE A 70 -7.57 13.95 9.81
C ILE A 70 -6.89 12.59 9.76
N CYS A 71 -7.66 11.49 9.71
CA CYS A 71 -7.11 10.15 9.61
C CYS A 71 -6.27 9.98 8.34
N ASN A 72 -6.75 10.47 7.19
CA ASN A 72 -6.01 10.40 5.94
C ASN A 72 -4.70 11.19 6.01
N MET A 73 -4.73 12.41 6.55
CA MET A 73 -3.55 13.25 6.70
C MET A 73 -2.48 12.57 7.57
N VAL A 74 -2.87 12.02 8.73
CA VAL A 74 -1.94 11.31 9.61
C VAL A 74 -1.38 10.05 8.94
N ALA A 75 -2.24 9.27 8.27
CA ALA A 75 -1.84 8.07 7.53
C ALA A 75 -0.81 8.41 6.46
N ASP A 76 -1.06 9.46 5.67
CA ASP A 76 -0.16 9.89 4.60
C ASP A 76 1.19 10.38 5.12
N MET A 77 1.21 11.19 6.15
CA MET A 77 2.46 11.65 6.77
C MET A 77 3.31 10.46 7.27
N LYS A 78 2.67 9.51 7.95
CA LYS A 78 3.34 8.37 8.54
C LYS A 78 3.81 7.32 7.53
N LYS A 79 3.07 7.11 6.43
CA LYS A 79 3.52 6.22 5.35
C LYS A 79 4.77 6.76 4.66
N HIS A 80 4.84 8.08 4.42
CA HIS A 80 6.02 8.70 3.84
C HIS A 80 7.23 8.62 4.79
N SER A 81 7.03 8.85 6.08
CA SER A 81 8.07 8.69 7.09
C SER A 81 8.66 7.27 7.09
N ALA A 82 7.81 6.23 7.05
CA ALA A 82 8.25 4.84 6.97
C ALA A 82 8.96 4.53 5.64
N GLY A 83 8.49 5.10 4.53
CA GLY A 83 9.13 4.97 3.21
C GLY A 83 10.52 5.61 3.17
N PHE A 84 10.70 6.78 3.75
CA PHE A 84 12.02 7.43 3.84
C PHE A 84 12.97 6.66 4.77
N ASP A 85 12.48 6.14 5.88
CA ASP A 85 13.29 5.34 6.81
C ASP A 85 13.92 4.13 6.09
N ILE A 86 13.14 3.36 5.33
CA ILE A 86 13.68 2.18 4.62
C ILE A 86 14.71 2.57 3.57
N VAL A 87 14.49 3.64 2.81
CA VAL A 87 15.43 4.15 1.81
C VAL A 87 16.75 4.54 2.48
N GLN A 88 16.69 5.28 3.58
CA GLN A 88 17.88 5.69 4.32
C GLN A 88 18.66 4.47 4.83
N GLN A 89 17.98 3.47 5.42
CA GLN A 89 18.61 2.27 5.92
C GLN A 89 19.28 1.43 4.82
N ILE A 90 18.64 1.33 3.66
CA ILE A 90 19.22 0.61 2.51
C ILE A 90 20.46 1.35 2.00
N ARG A 91 20.37 2.66 1.79
CA ARG A 91 21.49 3.49 1.32
C ARG A 91 22.68 3.41 2.26
N GLU A 92 22.46 3.56 3.55
CA GLU A 92 23.53 3.47 4.56
C GLU A 92 24.24 2.11 4.51
N ARG A 93 23.48 1.01 4.46
CA ARG A 93 24.07 -0.34 4.36
C ARG A 93 24.80 -0.57 3.05
N MET A 94 24.31 -0.03 1.95
CA MET A 94 25.00 -0.11 0.65
C MET A 94 26.32 0.64 0.70
N ILE A 95 26.33 1.87 1.20
CA ILE A 95 27.56 2.68 1.34
C ILE A 95 28.59 1.97 2.24
N ILE A 96 28.16 1.40 3.36
CA ILE A 96 29.05 0.64 4.25
C ILE A 96 29.65 -0.58 3.53
N LYS A 97 28.87 -1.26 2.68
CA LYS A 97 29.37 -2.39 1.88
C LYS A 97 30.33 -1.90 0.78
N LEU A 98 29.97 -0.85 0.05
CA LEU A 98 30.80 -0.28 -1.01
C LEU A 98 32.18 0.11 -0.47
N LYS A 99 32.27 0.73 0.71
CA LYS A 99 33.55 1.10 1.33
C LYS A 99 34.50 -0.08 1.58
N LYS A 100 34.03 -1.33 1.52
CA LYS A 100 34.85 -2.53 1.71
C LYS A 100 35.46 -3.07 0.42
N PHE A 101 35.06 -2.58 -0.76
CA PHE A 101 35.62 -3.00 -2.03
C PHE A 101 36.92 -2.28 -2.32
N SER A 102 37.84 -2.95 -3.03
CA SER A 102 39.10 -2.34 -3.50
C SER A 102 38.86 -1.28 -4.56
N LEU A 103 39.80 -0.34 -4.75
CA LEU A 103 39.69 0.71 -5.76
C LEU A 103 39.51 0.15 -7.18
N GLY A 104 40.09 -1.00 -7.50
CA GLY A 104 39.92 -1.66 -8.79
C GLY A 104 38.51 -2.16 -9.09
N PHE A 105 37.62 -2.21 -8.08
CA PHE A 105 36.20 -2.51 -8.27
C PHE A 105 35.44 -1.38 -8.98
N TYR A 106 35.88 -0.13 -8.84
CA TYR A 106 35.18 1.06 -9.29
C TYR A 106 35.57 1.44 -10.73
N THR A 107 35.06 0.69 -11.71
CA THR A 107 35.08 1.09 -13.12
C THR A 107 33.98 2.10 -13.41
N ASN A 108 34.09 2.86 -14.49
CA ASN A 108 33.07 3.84 -14.91
C ASN A 108 31.71 3.17 -15.13
N GLU A 109 31.69 1.97 -15.70
CA GLU A 109 30.48 1.18 -15.93
C GLU A 109 29.82 0.79 -14.60
N ARG A 110 30.58 0.24 -13.64
CA ARG A 110 30.08 -0.13 -12.32
C ARG A 110 29.62 1.07 -11.50
N LEU A 111 30.28 2.20 -11.62
CA LEU A 111 29.84 3.44 -10.98
C LEU A 111 28.48 3.90 -11.51
N GLY A 112 28.24 3.79 -12.82
CA GLY A 112 26.93 4.06 -13.43
C GLY A 112 25.84 3.12 -12.91
N GLU A 113 26.14 1.82 -12.83
CA GLU A 113 25.22 0.81 -12.29
C GLU A 113 24.91 1.06 -10.81
N ILE A 114 25.92 1.27 -9.97
CA ILE A 114 25.77 1.60 -8.55
C ILE A 114 24.92 2.85 -8.36
N ASN A 115 25.16 3.89 -9.16
CA ASN A 115 24.40 5.13 -9.09
C ASN A 115 22.92 4.91 -9.45
N THR A 116 22.64 4.10 -10.47
CA THR A 116 21.27 3.75 -10.85
C THR A 116 20.56 2.99 -9.73
N ILE A 117 21.20 2.00 -9.12
CA ILE A 117 20.64 1.25 -7.99
C ILE A 117 20.39 2.19 -6.81
N LEU A 118 21.36 3.04 -6.43
CA LEU A 118 21.25 3.93 -5.26
C LEU A 118 20.15 5.00 -5.41
N HIS A 119 19.92 5.49 -6.62
CA HIS A 119 18.93 6.54 -6.85
C HIS A 119 17.59 6.01 -7.33
N LYS A 120 17.55 5.14 -8.32
CA LYS A 120 16.30 4.69 -8.91
C LYS A 120 15.67 3.52 -8.16
N ASP A 121 16.44 2.45 -7.95
CA ASP A 121 15.86 1.21 -7.41
C ASP A 121 15.58 1.32 -5.91
N VAL A 122 16.49 1.99 -5.17
CA VAL A 122 16.29 2.22 -3.72
C VAL A 122 15.14 3.18 -3.47
N ASP A 123 14.94 4.22 -4.30
CA ASP A 123 13.79 5.14 -4.15
C ASP A 123 12.46 4.43 -4.41
N ASN A 124 12.41 3.47 -5.33
CA ASN A 124 11.22 2.64 -5.54
C ASN A 124 10.82 1.85 -4.28
N MET A 125 11.75 1.52 -3.38
CA MET A 125 11.45 0.87 -2.10
C MET A 125 10.59 1.76 -1.19
N SER A 126 10.72 3.09 -1.28
CA SER A 126 9.83 4.02 -0.55
C SER A 126 8.36 3.83 -0.95
N LEU A 127 8.09 3.65 -2.24
CA LEU A 127 6.74 3.39 -2.75
C LEU A 127 6.20 2.05 -2.23
N VAL A 128 7.02 1.00 -2.29
CA VAL A 128 6.61 -0.33 -1.83
C VAL A 128 6.27 -0.32 -0.34
N VAL A 129 7.17 0.17 0.51
CA VAL A 129 7.01 0.13 1.96
C VAL A 129 5.99 1.18 2.44
N GLY A 130 6.10 2.41 1.97
CA GLY A 130 5.23 3.48 2.39
C GLY A 130 3.80 3.29 1.87
N HIS A 131 3.62 3.17 0.55
CA HIS A 131 2.29 3.14 -0.03
C HIS A 131 1.65 1.75 -0.05
N MET A 132 2.37 0.73 -0.53
CA MET A 132 1.76 -0.59 -0.72
C MET A 132 1.53 -1.32 0.61
N TRP A 133 2.54 -1.40 1.47
CA TRP A 133 2.42 -2.15 2.73
C TRP A 133 1.47 -1.50 3.71
N SER A 134 1.60 -0.18 3.89
CA SER A 134 0.74 0.57 4.79
C SER A 134 -0.74 0.40 4.42
N ARG A 135 -1.06 0.48 3.13
CA ARG A 135 -2.41 0.30 2.62
C ARG A 135 -2.87 -1.16 2.75
N MET A 136 -2.05 -2.12 2.37
CA MET A 136 -2.36 -3.55 2.45
C MET A 136 -2.73 -3.97 3.89
N PHE A 137 -1.97 -3.51 4.89
CA PHE A 137 -2.29 -3.78 6.29
C PHE A 137 -3.56 -3.08 6.74
N GLY A 138 -3.78 -1.83 6.30
CA GLY A 138 -5.02 -1.11 6.58
C GLY A 138 -6.24 -1.80 6.00
N ASP A 139 -6.18 -2.21 4.74
CA ASP A 139 -7.27 -2.92 4.05
C ASP A 139 -7.55 -4.30 4.71
N PHE A 140 -6.50 -5.00 5.17
CA PHE A 140 -6.67 -6.23 5.93
C PHE A 140 -7.40 -6.00 7.26
N LEU A 141 -7.06 -4.94 7.99
CA LEU A 141 -7.75 -4.57 9.23
C LEU A 141 -9.22 -4.22 8.98
N ILE A 142 -9.52 -3.48 7.91
CA ILE A 142 -10.90 -3.17 7.51
C ILE A 142 -11.66 -4.47 7.23
N GLY A 143 -11.09 -5.36 6.43
CA GLY A 143 -11.69 -6.66 6.09
C GLY A 143 -11.98 -7.49 7.34
N ALA A 144 -11.05 -7.53 8.30
CA ALA A 144 -11.24 -8.24 9.57
C ALA A 144 -12.39 -7.65 10.40
N VAL A 145 -12.46 -6.31 10.53
CA VAL A 145 -13.54 -5.65 11.29
C VAL A 145 -14.90 -5.88 10.63
N VAL A 146 -14.98 -5.78 9.30
CA VAL A 146 -16.23 -6.03 8.56
C VAL A 146 -16.64 -7.48 8.69
N PHE A 147 -15.71 -8.43 8.58
CA PHE A 147 -15.99 -9.85 8.77
C PHE A 147 -16.57 -10.14 10.16
N VAL A 148 -15.94 -9.63 11.22
CA VAL A 148 -16.44 -9.78 12.59
C VAL A 148 -17.81 -9.11 12.76
N GLY A 149 -18.01 -7.92 12.18
CA GLY A 149 -19.31 -7.24 12.20
C GLY A 149 -20.41 -8.07 11.55
N LEU A 150 -20.16 -8.61 10.35
CA LEU A 150 -21.11 -9.48 9.65
C LEU A 150 -21.37 -10.79 10.38
N ALA A 151 -20.33 -11.40 10.97
CA ALA A 151 -20.48 -12.66 11.73
C ALA A 151 -21.38 -12.49 12.96
N ASN A 152 -21.43 -11.30 13.57
CA ASN A 152 -22.35 -11.01 14.69
C ASN A 152 -23.79 -10.78 14.22
N ILE A 153 -24.02 -10.41 12.96
CA ILE A 153 -25.36 -10.22 12.39
C ILE A 153 -25.88 -11.54 11.82
N ASP A 154 -25.13 -12.13 10.90
CA ASP A 154 -25.44 -13.44 10.29
C ASP A 154 -24.14 -14.12 9.84
N ILE A 155 -23.86 -15.27 10.45
CA ILE A 155 -22.66 -16.07 10.14
C ILE A 155 -22.65 -16.56 8.68
N LYS A 156 -23.81 -16.77 8.05
CA LYS A 156 -23.89 -17.21 6.65
C LYS A 156 -23.39 -16.11 5.72
N LEU A 157 -23.76 -14.83 5.99
CA LEU A 157 -23.27 -13.69 5.23
C LEU A 157 -21.75 -13.54 5.38
N ALA A 158 -21.23 -13.71 6.61
CA ALA A 158 -19.78 -13.67 6.85
C ALA A 158 -19.04 -14.79 6.09
N LEU A 159 -19.58 -16.01 6.04
CA LEU A 159 -18.99 -17.12 5.28
C LEU A 159 -19.01 -16.88 3.77
N ILE A 160 -20.10 -16.33 3.22
CA ILE A 160 -20.15 -15.95 1.79
C ILE A 160 -19.08 -14.93 1.47
N MET A 161 -18.89 -13.92 2.31
CA MET A 161 -17.81 -12.93 2.17
C MET A 161 -16.44 -13.62 2.24
N ALA A 162 -16.22 -14.56 3.18
CA ALA A 162 -14.96 -15.28 3.32
C ALA A 162 -14.60 -16.11 2.08
N VAL A 163 -15.57 -16.67 1.36
CA VAL A 163 -15.34 -17.42 0.10
C VAL A 163 -14.78 -16.53 -1.00
N SER A 164 -15.08 -15.24 -1.02
CA SER A 164 -14.54 -14.31 -2.00
C SER A 164 -13.01 -14.14 -1.90
N VAL A 165 -12.44 -14.31 -0.70
CA VAL A 165 -11.00 -14.12 -0.44
C VAL A 165 -10.14 -15.15 -1.18
N PRO A 166 -10.36 -16.47 -1.08
CA PRO A 166 -9.57 -17.45 -1.82
C PRO A 166 -9.72 -17.30 -3.35
N ILE A 167 -10.90 -16.90 -3.82
CA ILE A 167 -11.12 -16.62 -5.25
C ILE A 167 -10.24 -15.43 -5.68
N ALA A 168 -10.26 -14.34 -4.93
CA ALA A 168 -9.41 -13.17 -5.20
C ALA A 168 -7.91 -13.52 -5.18
N LEU A 169 -7.47 -14.35 -4.22
CA LEU A 169 -6.09 -14.82 -4.14
C LEU A 169 -5.69 -15.69 -5.34
N ALA A 170 -6.59 -16.54 -5.84
CA ALA A 170 -6.35 -17.33 -7.04
C ALA A 170 -6.15 -16.43 -8.27
N PHE A 171 -7.03 -15.43 -8.46
CA PHE A 171 -6.87 -14.44 -9.53
C PHE A 171 -5.57 -13.64 -9.41
N LEU A 172 -5.23 -13.20 -8.20
CA LEU A 172 -3.98 -12.48 -7.94
C LEU A 172 -2.77 -13.34 -8.32
N TYR A 173 -2.75 -14.62 -7.94
CA TYR A 173 -1.68 -15.54 -8.30
C TYR A 173 -1.54 -15.70 -9.83
N MET A 174 -2.66 -15.85 -10.53
CA MET A 174 -2.67 -15.95 -11.99
C MET A 174 -2.12 -14.66 -12.65
N THR A 175 -2.53 -13.49 -12.15
CA THR A 175 -2.07 -12.18 -12.64
C THR A 175 -0.57 -11.99 -12.42
N ILE A 176 -0.04 -12.34 -11.24
CA ILE A 176 1.40 -12.27 -10.95
C ILE A 176 2.19 -13.13 -11.94
N LYS A 177 1.77 -14.38 -12.16
CA LYS A 177 2.43 -15.29 -13.08
C LYS A 177 2.43 -14.78 -14.53
N GLN A 178 1.33 -14.14 -14.97
CA GLN A 178 1.26 -13.52 -16.29
C GLN A 178 2.17 -12.29 -16.38
N SER A 179 2.18 -11.43 -15.34
CA SER A 179 3.03 -10.25 -15.29
C SER A 179 4.52 -10.61 -15.36
N GLU A 180 4.97 -11.62 -14.62
CA GLU A 180 6.36 -12.11 -14.68
C GLU A 180 6.72 -12.56 -16.10
N LYS A 181 5.81 -13.26 -16.79
CA LYS A 181 6.04 -13.70 -18.18
C LYS A 181 6.19 -12.51 -19.14
N ILE A 182 5.30 -11.51 -19.03
CA ILE A 182 5.32 -10.31 -19.87
C ILE A 182 6.58 -9.46 -19.57
N GLU A 183 6.95 -9.30 -18.30
CA GLU A 183 8.15 -8.58 -17.90
C GLU A 183 9.43 -9.24 -18.47
N ASN A 184 9.54 -10.55 -18.41
CA ASN A 184 10.66 -11.29 -19.00
C ASN A 184 10.71 -11.13 -20.54
N GLN A 185 9.55 -11.12 -21.20
CA GLN A 185 9.48 -10.86 -22.65
C GLN A 185 9.88 -9.43 -23.01
N ASN A 186 9.42 -8.44 -22.24
CA ASN A 186 9.79 -7.04 -22.45
C ASN A 186 11.28 -6.80 -22.21
N ASN A 187 11.87 -7.43 -21.19
CA ASN A 187 13.29 -7.31 -20.91
C ASN A 187 14.15 -7.93 -22.02
N SER A 188 13.75 -9.11 -22.57
CA SER A 188 14.45 -9.70 -23.71
C SER A 188 14.34 -8.82 -24.96
N ALA A 189 13.16 -8.32 -25.28
CA ALA A 189 12.95 -7.43 -26.42
C ALA A 189 13.73 -6.10 -26.29
N LEU A 190 13.86 -5.56 -25.07
CA LEU A 190 14.68 -4.38 -24.80
C LEU A 190 16.16 -4.65 -25.04
N LEU A 191 16.67 -5.79 -24.59
CA LEU A 191 18.05 -6.22 -24.83
C LEU A 191 18.34 -6.40 -26.32
N ASP A 192 17.43 -7.02 -27.06
CA ASP A 192 17.53 -7.18 -28.50
C ASP A 192 17.55 -5.82 -29.23
N MET A 193 16.69 -4.90 -28.83
CA MET A 193 16.65 -3.55 -29.38
C MET A 193 17.96 -2.79 -29.11
N VAL A 194 18.49 -2.88 -27.88
CA VAL A 194 19.77 -2.24 -27.53
C VAL A 194 20.91 -2.84 -28.34
N SER A 195 20.96 -4.16 -28.54
CA SER A 195 21.99 -4.82 -29.34
C SER A 195 21.94 -4.35 -30.80
N LEU A 196 20.74 -4.27 -31.40
CA LEU A 196 20.54 -3.75 -32.76
C LEU A 196 20.97 -2.28 -32.89
N CYS A 197 20.67 -1.45 -31.89
CA CYS A 197 21.13 -0.05 -31.89
C CYS A 197 22.66 0.06 -31.85
N VAL A 198 23.33 -0.77 -31.07
CA VAL A 198 24.80 -0.82 -30.98
C VAL A 198 25.41 -1.27 -32.29
N ASP A 199 24.84 -2.29 -32.94
CA ASP A 199 25.32 -2.80 -34.24
C ASP A 199 25.10 -1.79 -35.37
N TYR A 200 24.05 -0.96 -35.29
CA TYR A 200 23.80 0.09 -36.28
C TYR A 200 24.76 1.29 -36.18
N VAL A 201 25.28 1.58 -34.98
CA VAL A 201 26.21 2.70 -34.73
C VAL A 201 27.68 2.30 -34.97
N ARG A 202 27.94 1.03 -35.16
CA ARG A 202 29.30 0.48 -35.41
C ARG A 202 29.59 0.38 -36.89
#